data_fb22401870b531f3fd9f310a6a4f27d5
#
_entry.id   fb22401870b531f3fd9f310a6a4f27d5
#
_cell.length_a   1.000
_cell.length_b   1.000
_cell.length_c   1.000
_cell.angle_alpha   90.00
_cell.angle_beta   90.00
_cell.angle_gamma   90.00
#
_symmetry.space_group_name_H-M   'P 1'
#
loop_
_entity.id
_entity.type
_entity.pdbx_description
1 polymer ?
#
loop_
_entity_poly.entity_id
_entity_poly.type
_entity_poly.pdbx_seq_one_letter_code
_entity_poly.pdbx_strand_id
1 'polypeptide(L)'
;MKKLIICSIMLILLISSCSKKQDDAKAVARVYDAYLYEEDLKEILPENFSKEDSVLLVSNFINSWAQDQLLLQKAEINLNDKASVDKLVDQYRQDMLINKYKSAVVEQYLDTVVTSNDVSKFYYENKEIFKLNEELVKLKYIYYSNDLLNPKDFVTLFKSSKKEDADSLESQEMQLKSFNLNDSIWIRLEDIMAKIPSFDNRDKERILKKSKYFEKKDSLGVYLVAVKEALKRNETAPMSYVLPTIKQMILHKKKLELLKKIEETLVEDALSSKEFEIYESSSNN
;
A
#
# COMPACT_ATOMS: atom_id res chain seq x y z
N MET A 1 7.64 23.24 -71.73
CA MET A 1 6.24 23.26 -71.28
C MET A 1 5.77 21.88 -70.75
N LYS A 2 5.95 20.76 -71.44
CA LYS A 2 5.50 19.44 -70.95
C LYS A 2 6.12 18.97 -69.62
N LYS A 3 7.41 19.27 -69.36
CA LYS A 3 8.08 18.92 -68.06
C LYS A 3 7.59 19.74 -66.88
N LEU A 4 7.18 21.01 -67.08
CA LEU A 4 6.62 21.85 -66.03
C LEU A 4 5.21 21.43 -65.61
N ILE A 5 4.41 20.95 -66.59
CA ILE A 5 3.05 20.43 -66.30
C ILE A 5 3.11 19.14 -65.54
N ILE A 6 4.07 18.23 -65.80
CA ILE A 6 4.25 16.98 -65.10
C ILE A 6 4.69 17.24 -63.64
N CYS A 7 5.60 18.21 -63.38
CA CYS A 7 5.97 18.58 -62.02
C CYS A 7 4.81 19.21 -61.25
N SER A 8 3.94 20.01 -61.88
CA SER A 8 2.76 20.60 -61.24
C SER A 8 1.69 19.57 -60.89
N ILE A 9 1.50 18.54 -61.72
CA ILE A 9 0.57 17.45 -61.45
C ILE A 9 1.10 16.50 -60.33
N MET A 10 2.40 16.29 -60.27
CA MET A 10 3.02 15.51 -59.19
C MET A 10 2.98 16.20 -57.82
N LEU A 11 3.02 17.54 -57.77
CA LEU A 11 2.90 18.33 -56.55
C LEU A 11 1.47 18.32 -56.01
N ILE A 12 0.45 18.24 -56.84
CA ILE A 12 -0.98 18.19 -56.45
C ILE A 12 -1.35 16.81 -55.86
N LEU A 13 -0.68 15.74 -56.27
CA LEU A 13 -0.89 14.40 -55.71
C LEU A 13 -0.30 14.18 -54.29
N LEU A 14 0.58 15.04 -53.83
CA LEU A 14 1.15 14.98 -52.46
C LEU A 14 0.28 15.59 -51.39
N ILE A 15 -0.78 16.33 -51.74
CA ILE A 15 -1.65 17.01 -50.76
C ILE A 15 -2.84 16.15 -50.32
N SER A 16 -3.08 14.98 -50.93
CA SER A 16 -4.25 14.14 -50.68
C SER A 16 -3.98 12.99 -49.67
N SER A 17 -2.84 12.97 -48.97
CA SER A 17 -2.50 11.90 -48.04
C SER A 17 -2.52 12.33 -46.57
N CYS A 18 -3.58 13.02 -46.17
CA CYS A 18 -3.94 13.14 -44.76
C CYS A 18 -5.42 12.81 -44.57
N SER A 19 -5.79 11.59 -44.98
CA SER A 19 -7.00 10.97 -44.43
C SER A 19 -6.64 10.45 -43.06
N LYS A 20 -6.93 11.22 -42.00
CA LYS A 20 -7.11 10.64 -40.66
C LYS A 20 -8.09 9.48 -40.85
N LYS A 21 -7.66 8.24 -40.60
CA LYS A 21 -8.58 7.16 -40.27
C LYS A 21 -9.44 7.69 -39.11
N GLN A 22 -10.63 8.12 -39.43
CA GLN A 22 -11.69 8.31 -38.48
C GLN A 22 -12.06 6.88 -38.10
N ASP A 23 -11.54 6.39 -36.95
CA ASP A 23 -12.05 5.18 -36.37
C ASP A 23 -13.57 5.32 -36.31
N ASP A 24 -14.29 4.23 -36.59
CA ASP A 24 -15.76 4.13 -36.47
C ASP A 24 -16.24 4.22 -35.01
N ALA A 25 -15.66 5.14 -34.24
CA ALA A 25 -16.03 5.39 -32.86
C ALA A 25 -17.43 6.03 -32.84
N LYS A 26 -18.41 5.27 -32.39
CA LYS A 26 -19.80 5.69 -32.33
C LYS A 26 -19.97 6.72 -31.20
N ALA A 27 -20.19 7.98 -31.58
CA ALA A 27 -20.52 9.03 -30.63
C ALA A 27 -21.90 8.83 -30.01
N VAL A 28 -21.98 8.93 -28.70
CA VAL A 28 -23.22 8.79 -27.89
C VAL A 28 -23.76 10.13 -27.40
N ALA A 29 -22.91 11.14 -27.30
CA ALA A 29 -23.30 12.50 -26.96
C ALA A 29 -22.32 13.51 -27.59
N ARG A 30 -22.78 14.77 -27.71
CA ARG A 30 -21.98 15.89 -28.19
C ARG A 30 -22.38 17.17 -27.47
N VAL A 31 -21.38 17.94 -27.07
CA VAL A 31 -21.52 19.31 -26.57
C VAL A 31 -20.50 20.18 -27.30
N TYR A 32 -20.93 21.14 -28.11
CA TYR A 32 -20.08 21.90 -29.02
C TYR A 32 -19.17 21.00 -29.87
N ASP A 33 -17.86 21.10 -29.73
CA ASP A 33 -16.87 20.31 -30.46
C ASP A 33 -16.37 19.08 -29.64
N ALA A 34 -16.84 18.91 -28.42
CA ALA A 34 -16.53 17.75 -27.60
C ALA A 34 -17.52 16.61 -27.87
N TYR A 35 -17.00 15.41 -28.09
CA TYR A 35 -17.75 14.20 -28.31
C TYR A 35 -17.50 13.20 -27.20
N LEU A 36 -18.55 12.51 -26.75
CA LEU A 36 -18.48 11.36 -25.88
C LEU A 36 -18.71 10.11 -26.71
N TYR A 37 -17.84 9.14 -26.62
CA TYR A 37 -17.91 7.92 -27.43
C TYR A 37 -18.41 6.73 -26.61
N GLU A 38 -18.87 5.69 -27.31
CA GLU A 38 -19.34 4.45 -26.68
C GLU A 38 -18.24 3.75 -25.87
N GLU A 39 -16.97 3.93 -26.25
CA GLU A 39 -15.81 3.39 -25.52
C GLU A 39 -15.61 4.02 -24.16
N ASP A 40 -15.85 5.33 -24.04
CA ASP A 40 -15.75 6.06 -22.77
C ASP A 40 -16.77 5.54 -21.74
N LEU A 41 -17.92 5.01 -22.23
CA LEU A 41 -18.94 4.43 -21.37
C LEU A 41 -18.57 3.03 -20.85
N LYS A 42 -17.71 2.29 -21.55
CA LYS A 42 -17.31 0.94 -21.15
C LYS A 42 -16.49 0.97 -19.85
N GLU A 43 -15.71 2.02 -19.62
CA GLU A 43 -14.87 2.15 -18.43
C GLU A 43 -15.68 2.36 -17.14
N ILE A 44 -16.92 2.87 -17.27
CA ILE A 44 -17.79 3.17 -16.11
C ILE A 44 -18.84 2.10 -15.86
N LEU A 45 -19.05 1.16 -16.78
CA LEU A 45 -20.01 0.08 -16.64
C LEU A 45 -19.37 -1.13 -15.95
N PRO A 46 -19.75 -1.49 -14.71
CA PRO A 46 -19.30 -2.72 -14.07
C PRO A 46 -19.76 -3.97 -14.84
N GLU A 47 -18.97 -5.04 -14.79
CA GLU A 47 -19.23 -6.28 -15.54
C GLU A 47 -20.54 -7.01 -15.20
N ASN A 48 -21.21 -6.68 -14.07
CA ASN A 48 -22.35 -7.44 -13.52
C ASN A 48 -23.58 -6.57 -13.22
N PHE A 49 -23.97 -5.66 -14.12
CA PHE A 49 -25.18 -4.83 -13.93
C PHE A 49 -26.39 -5.35 -14.69
N SER A 50 -27.61 -5.09 -14.15
CA SER A 50 -28.86 -5.32 -14.90
C SER A 50 -28.94 -4.34 -16.07
N LYS A 51 -29.73 -4.69 -17.11
CA LYS A 51 -29.93 -3.80 -18.26
C LYS A 51 -30.57 -2.46 -17.89
N GLU A 52 -31.49 -2.49 -16.94
CA GLU A 52 -32.22 -1.30 -16.48
C GLU A 52 -31.30 -0.35 -15.67
N ASP A 53 -30.50 -0.91 -14.77
CA ASP A 53 -29.53 -0.12 -13.99
C ASP A 53 -28.44 0.47 -14.89
N SER A 54 -28.00 -0.27 -15.92
CA SER A 54 -27.06 0.22 -16.92
C SER A 54 -27.56 1.42 -17.70
N VAL A 55 -28.84 1.42 -18.09
CA VAL A 55 -29.45 2.54 -18.84
C VAL A 55 -29.50 3.80 -17.99
N LEU A 56 -29.88 3.67 -16.71
CA LEU A 56 -29.94 4.80 -15.79
C LEU A 56 -28.54 5.36 -15.51
N LEU A 57 -27.55 4.48 -15.29
CA LEU A 57 -26.16 4.87 -15.03
C LEU A 57 -25.57 5.62 -16.22
N VAL A 58 -25.76 5.08 -17.43
CA VAL A 58 -25.30 5.73 -18.68
C VAL A 58 -25.97 7.08 -18.90
N SER A 59 -27.28 7.18 -18.69
CA SER A 59 -28.02 8.44 -18.82
C SER A 59 -27.50 9.49 -17.82
N ASN A 60 -27.28 9.11 -16.57
CA ASN A 60 -26.74 10.01 -15.55
C ASN A 60 -25.33 10.47 -15.90
N PHE A 61 -24.49 9.54 -16.37
CA PHE A 61 -23.12 9.89 -16.81
C PHE A 61 -23.13 10.86 -17.99
N ILE A 62 -23.90 10.59 -19.03
CA ILE A 62 -24.03 11.48 -20.19
C ILE A 62 -24.46 12.88 -19.76
N ASN A 63 -25.46 12.97 -18.87
CA ASN A 63 -25.95 14.24 -18.35
C ASN A 63 -24.86 14.98 -17.54
N SER A 64 -24.14 14.29 -16.67
CA SER A 64 -23.05 14.87 -15.90
C SER A 64 -21.93 15.36 -16.84
N TRP A 65 -21.49 14.51 -17.77
CA TRP A 65 -20.50 14.87 -18.77
C TRP A 65 -20.90 16.12 -19.57
N ALA A 66 -22.18 16.17 -20.02
CA ALA A 66 -22.67 17.32 -20.76
C ALA A 66 -22.68 18.59 -19.92
N GLN A 67 -23.06 18.53 -18.64
CA GLN A 67 -22.97 19.66 -17.71
C GLN A 67 -21.55 20.14 -17.53
N ASP A 68 -20.60 19.21 -17.35
CA ASP A 68 -19.18 19.55 -17.20
C ASP A 68 -18.62 20.24 -18.45
N GLN A 69 -18.96 19.74 -19.67
CA GLN A 69 -18.55 20.36 -20.92
C GLN A 69 -19.14 21.78 -21.10
N LEU A 70 -20.42 21.96 -20.73
CA LEU A 70 -21.07 23.29 -20.78
C LEU A 70 -20.42 24.27 -19.77
N LEU A 71 -20.13 23.82 -18.57
CA LEU A 71 -19.43 24.61 -17.54
C LEU A 71 -18.01 24.95 -17.98
N LEU A 72 -17.27 23.98 -18.53
CA LEU A 72 -15.93 24.19 -19.06
C LEU A 72 -15.94 25.29 -20.16
N GLN A 73 -16.87 25.20 -21.11
CA GLN A 73 -17.02 26.22 -22.16
C GLN A 73 -17.33 27.59 -21.58
N LYS A 74 -18.17 27.67 -20.54
CA LYS A 74 -18.45 28.94 -19.86
C LYS A 74 -17.22 29.49 -19.13
N ALA A 75 -16.47 28.58 -18.47
CA ALA A 75 -15.21 28.94 -17.81
C ALA A 75 -14.19 29.47 -18.83
N GLU A 76 -14.04 28.78 -19.95
CA GLU A 76 -13.18 29.18 -21.07
C GLU A 76 -13.47 30.60 -21.61
N ILE A 77 -14.75 30.99 -21.63
CA ILE A 77 -15.16 32.32 -22.15
C ILE A 77 -15.04 33.40 -21.08
N ASN A 78 -15.39 33.09 -19.82
CA ASN A 78 -15.62 34.10 -18.79
C ASN A 78 -14.47 34.27 -17.79
N LEU A 79 -13.56 33.28 -17.66
CA LEU A 79 -12.43 33.41 -16.75
C LEU A 79 -11.30 34.23 -17.38
N ASN A 80 -10.89 35.26 -16.65
CA ASN A 80 -9.80 36.18 -17.09
C ASN A 80 -8.42 35.65 -16.69
N ASP A 81 -8.35 34.69 -15.75
CA ASP A 81 -7.09 34.20 -15.18
C ASP A 81 -6.72 32.77 -15.66
N LYS A 82 -6.81 32.57 -16.96
CA LYS A 82 -6.40 31.29 -17.59
C LYS A 82 -4.90 31.05 -17.46
N ALA A 83 -4.10 32.13 -17.53
CA ALA A 83 -2.64 32.01 -17.43
C ALA A 83 -2.17 31.42 -16.09
N SER A 84 -2.92 31.64 -14.99
CA SER A 84 -2.60 31.02 -13.71
C SER A 84 -2.93 29.52 -13.71
N VAL A 85 -4.00 29.13 -14.38
CA VAL A 85 -4.37 27.72 -14.56
C VAL A 85 -3.32 26.98 -15.39
N ASP A 86 -2.93 27.58 -16.54
CA ASP A 86 -1.91 27.01 -17.41
C ASP A 86 -0.58 26.81 -16.66
N LYS A 87 -0.16 27.82 -15.86
CA LYS A 87 1.03 27.73 -15.03
C LYS A 87 0.96 26.59 -14.03
N LEU A 88 -0.20 26.39 -13.37
CA LEU A 88 -0.40 25.28 -12.44
C LEU A 88 -0.35 23.93 -13.14
N VAL A 89 -0.94 23.80 -14.31
CA VAL A 89 -0.89 22.58 -15.13
C VAL A 89 0.54 22.26 -15.56
N ASP A 90 1.29 23.27 -16.03
CA ASP A 90 2.69 23.10 -16.41
C ASP A 90 3.57 22.67 -15.22
N GLN A 91 3.38 23.29 -14.05
CA GLN A 91 4.08 22.92 -12.83
C GLN A 91 3.74 21.47 -12.44
N TYR A 92 2.48 21.12 -12.45
CA TYR A 92 2.04 19.75 -12.13
C TYR A 92 2.64 18.71 -13.10
N ARG A 93 2.67 19.04 -14.40
CA ARG A 93 3.31 18.20 -15.41
C ARG A 93 4.79 17.99 -15.14
N GLN A 94 5.53 19.07 -14.79
CA GLN A 94 6.95 18.99 -14.43
C GLN A 94 7.15 18.10 -13.21
N ASP A 95 6.38 18.30 -12.14
CA ASP A 95 6.44 17.51 -10.92
C ASP A 95 6.17 16.03 -11.20
N MET A 96 5.17 15.73 -12.02
CA MET A 96 4.87 14.35 -12.42
C MET A 96 6.02 13.71 -13.21
N LEU A 97 6.64 14.42 -14.15
CA LEU A 97 7.77 13.91 -14.93
C LEU A 97 8.98 13.65 -14.03
N ILE A 98 9.31 14.57 -13.13
CA ILE A 98 10.39 14.42 -12.15
C ILE A 98 10.12 13.21 -11.25
N ASN A 99 8.91 13.08 -10.70
CA ASN A 99 8.55 11.96 -9.83
C ASN A 99 8.56 10.61 -10.57
N LYS A 100 8.12 10.57 -11.83
CA LYS A 100 8.22 9.36 -12.67
C LYS A 100 9.68 8.98 -12.93
N TYR A 101 10.53 9.93 -13.25
CA TYR A 101 11.96 9.70 -13.43
C TYR A 101 12.61 9.16 -12.15
N LYS A 102 12.39 9.83 -11.01
CA LYS A 102 12.88 9.38 -9.70
C LYS A 102 12.41 7.95 -9.37
N SER A 103 11.18 7.61 -9.69
CA SER A 103 10.63 6.28 -9.47
C SER A 103 11.31 5.23 -10.36
N ALA A 104 11.53 5.52 -11.63
CA ALA A 104 12.24 4.64 -12.56
C ALA A 104 13.70 4.41 -12.15
N VAL A 105 14.38 5.46 -11.69
CA VAL A 105 15.74 5.38 -11.14
C VAL A 105 15.79 4.47 -9.90
N VAL A 106 14.85 4.63 -8.99
CA VAL A 106 14.75 3.79 -7.79
C VAL A 106 14.50 2.33 -8.18
N GLU A 107 13.59 2.08 -9.11
CA GLU A 107 13.30 0.72 -9.58
C GLU A 107 14.54 0.05 -10.21
N GLN A 108 15.33 0.82 -10.94
CA GLN A 108 16.49 0.30 -11.67
C GLN A 108 17.74 0.12 -10.79
N TYR A 109 17.98 1.02 -9.84
CA TYR A 109 19.28 1.12 -9.15
C TYR A 109 19.22 0.90 -7.64
N LEU A 110 18.03 0.77 -7.03
CA LEU A 110 17.95 0.56 -5.59
C LEU A 110 18.45 -0.83 -5.22
N ASP A 111 19.51 -0.88 -4.39
CA ASP A 111 19.87 -2.13 -3.71
C ASP A 111 18.82 -2.49 -2.65
N THR A 112 18.05 -3.54 -2.93
CA THR A 112 16.98 -4.02 -2.05
C THR A 112 17.44 -5.07 -1.04
N VAL A 113 18.71 -5.46 -1.05
CA VAL A 113 19.26 -6.45 -0.11
C VAL A 113 19.41 -5.82 1.27
N VAL A 114 18.73 -6.38 2.25
CA VAL A 114 18.87 -6.00 3.67
C VAL A 114 19.37 -7.21 4.44
N THR A 115 20.61 -7.14 4.90
CA THR A 115 21.26 -8.24 5.64
C THR A 115 20.83 -8.27 7.10
N SER A 116 21.05 -9.41 7.78
CA SER A 116 20.83 -9.51 9.22
C SER A 116 21.71 -8.57 10.03
N ASN A 117 22.89 -8.25 9.51
CA ASN A 117 23.81 -7.29 10.13
C ASN A 117 23.21 -5.86 10.05
N ASP A 118 22.68 -5.47 8.89
CA ASP A 118 22.04 -4.15 8.73
C ASP A 118 20.85 -4.00 9.68
N VAL A 119 20.01 -5.03 9.80
CA VAL A 119 18.88 -5.06 10.73
C VAL A 119 19.36 -4.88 12.18
N SER A 120 20.36 -5.67 12.60
CA SER A 120 20.87 -5.61 13.95
C SER A 120 21.48 -4.24 14.26
N LYS A 121 22.33 -3.73 13.37
CA LYS A 121 22.92 -2.40 13.50
C LYS A 121 21.86 -1.32 13.61
N PHE A 122 20.90 -1.30 12.69
CA PHE A 122 19.82 -0.30 12.68
C PHE A 122 18.99 -0.36 13.97
N TYR A 123 18.62 -1.57 14.44
CA TYR A 123 17.85 -1.74 15.65
C TYR A 123 18.59 -1.20 16.89
N TYR A 124 19.87 -1.54 17.08
CA TYR A 124 20.61 -1.09 18.26
C TYR A 124 20.93 0.40 18.25
N GLU A 125 21.22 1.00 17.08
CA GLU A 125 21.44 2.43 16.92
C GLU A 125 20.17 3.26 17.14
N ASN A 126 18.97 2.67 16.88
CA ASN A 126 17.70 3.40 16.94
C ASN A 126 16.72 2.80 17.96
N LYS A 127 17.22 2.15 19.00
CA LYS A 127 16.41 1.37 19.95
C LYS A 127 15.28 2.17 20.60
N GLU A 128 15.48 3.46 20.80
CA GLU A 128 14.51 4.34 21.48
C GLU A 128 13.27 4.64 20.62
N ILE A 129 13.32 4.48 19.29
CA ILE A 129 12.14 4.67 18.45
C ILE A 129 11.22 3.44 18.46
N PHE A 130 11.70 2.29 18.92
CA PHE A 130 10.94 1.04 18.98
C PHE A 130 10.25 0.85 20.34
N LYS A 131 9.55 1.88 20.83
CA LYS A 131 8.72 1.75 22.01
C LYS A 131 7.35 1.20 21.64
N LEU A 132 6.87 0.24 22.41
CA LEU A 132 5.56 -0.38 22.21
C LEU A 132 4.44 0.61 22.55
N ASN A 133 3.52 0.79 21.61
CA ASN A 133 2.24 1.46 21.85
C ASN A 133 1.12 0.47 22.24
N GLU A 134 1.46 -0.80 22.34
CA GLU A 134 0.57 -1.93 22.63
C GLU A 134 1.25 -2.95 23.55
N GLU A 135 0.49 -3.91 24.04
CA GLU A 135 1.01 -5.00 24.88
C GLU A 135 1.26 -6.21 24.01
N LEU A 136 2.43 -6.83 24.14
CA LEU A 136 2.82 -8.03 23.39
C LEU A 136 2.94 -9.21 24.32
N VAL A 137 2.58 -10.39 23.79
CA VAL A 137 2.68 -11.65 24.52
C VAL A 137 3.24 -12.73 23.64
N LYS A 138 3.98 -13.65 24.26
CA LYS A 138 4.24 -14.98 23.73
C LYS A 138 3.49 -15.96 24.61
N LEU A 139 2.50 -16.62 24.07
CA LEU A 139 1.68 -17.58 24.78
C LEU A 139 1.23 -18.72 23.87
N LYS A 140 0.94 -19.85 24.47
CA LYS A 140 0.19 -20.94 23.86
C LYS A 140 -1.14 -21.11 24.56
N TYR A 141 -2.16 -21.55 23.84
CA TYR A 141 -3.45 -21.93 24.41
C TYR A 141 -4.08 -23.08 23.64
N ILE A 142 -4.92 -23.83 24.33
CA ILE A 142 -5.87 -24.77 23.73
C ILE A 142 -7.27 -24.50 24.31
N TYR A 143 -8.29 -24.78 23.51
CA TYR A 143 -9.69 -24.72 23.90
C TYR A 143 -10.37 -26.02 23.53
N TYR A 144 -10.91 -26.74 24.53
CA TYR A 144 -11.61 -27.98 24.34
C TYR A 144 -13.03 -27.95 24.95
N SER A 145 -13.93 -28.84 24.45
CA SER A 145 -15.28 -28.97 24.94
C SER A 145 -15.33 -29.51 26.36
N ASN A 146 -16.37 -29.17 27.11
CA ASN A 146 -16.66 -29.79 28.40
C ASN A 146 -16.88 -31.32 28.28
N ASP A 147 -17.23 -31.81 27.09
CA ASP A 147 -17.47 -33.25 26.80
C ASP A 147 -16.22 -34.02 26.35
N LEU A 148 -15.04 -33.34 26.39
CA LEU A 148 -13.78 -33.98 25.99
C LEU A 148 -13.50 -35.21 26.84
N LEU A 149 -13.20 -36.34 26.18
CA LEU A 149 -12.75 -37.54 26.84
C LEU A 149 -11.30 -37.33 27.33
N ASN A 150 -11.04 -37.72 28.58
CA ASN A 150 -9.71 -37.66 29.20
C ASN A 150 -9.05 -36.24 29.20
N PRO A 151 -9.73 -35.17 29.68
CA PRO A 151 -9.16 -33.82 29.68
C PRO A 151 -7.85 -33.70 30.47
N LYS A 152 -7.60 -34.61 31.43
CA LYS A 152 -6.35 -34.64 32.21
C LYS A 152 -5.13 -34.94 31.37
N ASP A 153 -5.26 -35.75 30.35
CA ASP A 153 -4.16 -36.07 29.44
C ASP A 153 -3.77 -34.80 28.63
N PHE A 154 -4.74 -34.07 28.13
CA PHE A 154 -4.50 -32.78 27.47
C PHE A 154 -3.83 -31.77 28.39
N VAL A 155 -4.24 -31.68 29.65
CA VAL A 155 -3.61 -30.79 30.63
C VAL A 155 -2.15 -31.19 30.86
N THR A 156 -1.86 -32.50 30.93
CA THR A 156 -0.51 -32.99 31.14
C THR A 156 0.39 -32.69 29.95
N LEU A 157 -0.06 -33.02 28.74
CA LEU A 157 0.65 -32.70 27.49
C LEU A 157 0.88 -31.21 27.33
N PHE A 158 -0.16 -30.41 27.61
CA PHE A 158 -0.07 -28.93 27.47
C PHE A 158 0.93 -28.32 28.45
N LYS A 159 1.05 -28.82 29.64
CA LYS A 159 2.01 -28.36 30.67
C LYS A 159 3.44 -28.81 30.43
N SER A 160 3.62 -29.81 29.62
CA SER A 160 4.95 -30.35 29.32
C SER A 160 5.78 -29.38 28.47
N SER A 161 7.08 -29.43 28.69
CA SER A 161 8.08 -28.72 27.84
C SER A 161 8.81 -29.68 26.89
N LYS A 162 8.43 -30.95 26.86
CA LYS A 162 9.03 -31.94 25.95
C LYS A 162 8.45 -31.78 24.55
N LYS A 163 9.30 -31.95 23.54
CA LYS A 163 8.88 -31.85 22.14
C LYS A 163 7.89 -32.96 21.77
N GLU A 164 8.14 -34.19 22.24
CA GLU A 164 7.28 -35.36 21.98
C GLU A 164 5.83 -35.15 22.48
N ASP A 165 5.69 -34.46 23.63
CA ASP A 165 4.37 -34.13 24.20
C ASP A 165 3.68 -33.03 23.42
N ALA A 166 4.43 -32.05 22.89
CA ALA A 166 3.90 -31.03 22.01
C ALA A 166 3.42 -31.64 20.67
N ASP A 167 4.22 -32.53 20.07
CA ASP A 167 3.88 -33.25 18.84
C ASP A 167 2.63 -34.12 19.04
N SER A 168 2.53 -34.77 20.24
CA SER A 168 1.36 -35.55 20.64
C SER A 168 0.10 -34.72 20.80
N LEU A 169 0.23 -33.48 21.32
CA LEU A 169 -0.88 -32.55 21.46
C LEU A 169 -1.33 -32.05 20.10
N GLU A 170 -0.39 -31.73 19.20
CA GLU A 170 -0.66 -31.29 17.83
C GLU A 170 -1.38 -32.39 17.02
N SER A 171 -0.98 -33.65 17.17
CA SER A 171 -1.66 -34.78 16.51
C SER A 171 -3.12 -34.96 16.92
N GLN A 172 -3.51 -34.38 18.06
CA GLN A 172 -4.88 -34.44 18.60
C GLN A 172 -5.68 -33.14 18.38
N GLU A 173 -5.21 -32.26 17.49
CA GLU A 173 -5.85 -30.94 17.21
C GLU A 173 -7.33 -31.03 16.82
N MET A 174 -7.74 -32.14 16.17
CA MET A 174 -9.13 -32.41 15.78
C MET A 174 -10.10 -32.47 16.98
N GLN A 175 -9.60 -32.68 18.20
CA GLN A 175 -10.40 -32.68 19.42
C GLN A 175 -10.47 -31.30 20.07
N LEU A 176 -9.76 -30.32 19.54
CA LEU A 176 -9.70 -28.97 20.04
C LEU A 176 -10.64 -28.04 19.24
N LYS A 177 -11.37 -27.18 19.91
CA LYS A 177 -12.22 -26.17 19.27
C LYS A 177 -11.39 -25.00 18.71
N SER A 178 -10.29 -24.66 19.38
CA SER A 178 -9.36 -23.61 18.97
C SER A 178 -8.03 -23.82 19.70
N PHE A 179 -6.94 -23.47 19.06
CA PHE A 179 -5.63 -23.57 19.67
C PHE A 179 -4.61 -22.61 19.05
N ASN A 180 -3.55 -22.35 19.79
CA ASN A 180 -2.28 -21.82 19.35
C ASN A 180 -1.19 -22.49 20.17
N LEU A 181 -0.40 -23.36 19.56
CA LEU A 181 0.67 -24.09 20.23
C LEU A 181 2.05 -23.42 20.06
N ASN A 182 2.14 -22.39 19.21
CA ASN A 182 3.40 -21.68 18.98
C ASN A 182 3.56 -20.53 19.98
N ASP A 183 4.39 -20.72 20.98
CA ASP A 183 4.74 -19.73 21.99
C ASP A 183 6.03 -18.95 21.69
N SER A 184 6.55 -19.03 20.47
CA SER A 184 7.80 -18.35 20.07
C SER A 184 7.57 -17.03 19.34
N ILE A 185 6.34 -16.77 18.91
CA ILE A 185 5.97 -15.57 18.15
C ILE A 185 5.33 -14.54 19.08
N TRP A 186 5.72 -13.27 18.91
CA TRP A 186 5.05 -12.16 19.57
C TRP A 186 3.70 -11.87 18.92
N ILE A 187 2.64 -11.80 19.73
CA ILE A 187 1.26 -11.51 19.34
C ILE A 187 0.78 -10.34 20.16
N ARG A 188 -0.03 -9.47 19.58
CA ARG A 188 -0.68 -8.38 20.33
C ARG A 188 -1.67 -8.99 21.32
N LEU A 189 -1.60 -8.54 22.56
CA LEU A 189 -2.54 -9.03 23.58
C LEU A 189 -3.99 -8.72 23.23
N GLU A 190 -4.24 -7.60 22.57
CA GLU A 190 -5.57 -7.23 22.09
C GLU A 190 -6.14 -8.25 21.11
N ASP A 191 -5.31 -8.80 20.20
CA ASP A 191 -5.75 -9.83 19.24
C ASP A 191 -6.15 -11.13 19.97
N ILE A 192 -5.44 -11.50 21.05
CA ILE A 192 -5.79 -12.64 21.88
C ILE A 192 -7.10 -12.39 22.63
N MET A 193 -7.27 -11.20 23.20
CA MET A 193 -8.51 -10.81 23.90
C MET A 193 -9.71 -10.80 22.95
N ALA A 194 -9.55 -10.34 21.71
CA ALA A 194 -10.60 -10.38 20.69
C ALA A 194 -10.92 -11.80 20.22
N LYS A 195 -9.91 -12.64 20.09
CA LYS A 195 -10.06 -14.05 19.64
C LYS A 195 -10.71 -14.95 20.69
N ILE A 196 -10.59 -14.62 21.98
CA ILE A 196 -11.12 -15.39 23.09
C ILE A 196 -12.14 -14.54 23.87
N PRO A 197 -13.42 -14.51 23.43
CA PRO A 197 -14.44 -13.62 23.99
C PRO A 197 -14.75 -13.84 25.49
N SER A 198 -14.39 -15.01 26.03
CA SER A 198 -14.56 -15.32 27.46
C SER A 198 -13.50 -14.67 28.34
N PHE A 199 -12.45 -14.05 27.76
CA PHE A 199 -11.42 -13.38 28.53
C PHE A 199 -11.91 -11.99 29.01
N ASP A 200 -11.54 -11.68 30.25
CA ASP A 200 -11.85 -10.42 30.91
C ASP A 200 -10.56 -9.69 31.37
N ASN A 201 -10.72 -8.51 31.99
CA ASN A 201 -9.59 -7.74 32.49
C ASN A 201 -8.72 -8.48 33.51
N ARG A 202 -9.28 -9.42 34.28
CA ARG A 202 -8.50 -10.25 35.22
C ARG A 202 -7.61 -11.23 34.48
N ASP A 203 -8.09 -11.77 33.35
CA ASP A 203 -7.31 -12.67 32.51
C ASP A 203 -6.18 -11.88 31.81
N LYS A 204 -6.49 -10.66 31.34
CA LYS A 204 -5.47 -9.71 30.83
C LYS A 204 -4.36 -9.47 31.87
N GLU A 205 -4.71 -9.21 33.13
CA GLU A 205 -3.71 -9.02 34.19
C GLU A 205 -2.89 -10.29 34.45
N ARG A 206 -3.50 -11.47 34.43
CA ARG A 206 -2.78 -12.73 34.60
C ARG A 206 -1.75 -12.94 33.49
N ILE A 207 -2.12 -12.63 32.25
CA ILE A 207 -1.23 -12.72 31.09
C ILE A 207 -0.06 -11.73 31.26
N LEU A 208 -0.33 -10.47 31.60
CA LEU A 208 0.71 -9.45 31.76
C LEU A 208 1.62 -9.70 33.00
N LYS A 209 1.12 -10.39 34.03
CA LYS A 209 1.93 -10.85 35.16
C LYS A 209 2.74 -12.13 34.85
N LYS A 210 2.71 -12.60 33.62
CA LYS A 210 3.41 -13.82 33.15
C LYS A 210 3.03 -15.07 33.95
N SER A 211 1.73 -15.23 34.19
CA SER A 211 1.23 -16.47 34.82
C SER A 211 1.58 -17.65 33.95
N LYS A 212 2.46 -18.53 34.45
CA LYS A 212 2.98 -19.67 33.69
C LYS A 212 1.87 -20.55 33.12
N TYR A 213 0.77 -20.65 33.84
CA TYR A 213 -0.39 -21.48 33.48
C TYR A 213 -1.64 -21.01 34.20
N PHE A 214 -2.76 -20.96 33.49
CA PHE A 214 -4.09 -20.82 34.09
C PHE A 214 -5.17 -21.45 33.23
N GLU A 215 -6.30 -21.78 33.86
CA GLU A 215 -7.51 -22.27 33.20
C GLU A 215 -8.60 -21.21 33.23
N LYS A 216 -9.35 -21.11 32.14
CA LYS A 216 -10.57 -20.31 32.05
C LYS A 216 -11.69 -21.19 31.53
N LYS A 217 -12.75 -21.35 32.29
CA LYS A 217 -13.96 -22.08 31.90
C LYS A 217 -15.02 -21.09 31.41
N ASP A 218 -15.71 -21.48 30.37
CA ASP A 218 -16.95 -20.87 29.92
C ASP A 218 -18.08 -21.93 29.80
N SER A 219 -19.25 -21.52 29.29
CA SER A 219 -20.40 -22.43 29.14
C SER A 219 -20.15 -23.60 28.16
N LEU A 220 -19.18 -23.46 27.26
CA LEU A 220 -18.96 -24.36 26.13
C LEU A 220 -17.67 -25.20 26.27
N GLY A 221 -16.75 -24.81 27.15
CA GLY A 221 -15.48 -25.54 27.29
C GLY A 221 -14.50 -24.90 28.25
N VAL A 222 -13.25 -25.33 28.11
CA VAL A 222 -12.13 -24.92 28.96
C VAL A 222 -10.97 -24.45 28.11
N TYR A 223 -10.49 -23.23 28.38
CA TYR A 223 -9.22 -22.74 27.89
C TYR A 223 -8.10 -23.10 28.85
N LEU A 224 -7.03 -23.67 28.33
CA LEU A 224 -5.75 -23.75 29.01
C LEU A 224 -4.82 -22.72 28.37
N VAL A 225 -4.21 -21.88 29.19
CA VAL A 225 -3.33 -20.81 28.71
C VAL A 225 -2.00 -20.88 29.43
N ALA A 226 -0.91 -20.84 28.67
CA ALA A 226 0.43 -20.75 29.21
C ALA A 226 1.16 -19.56 28.61
N VAL A 227 1.63 -18.64 29.43
CA VAL A 227 2.32 -17.41 29.04
C VAL A 227 3.82 -17.60 29.22
N LYS A 228 4.57 -17.41 28.14
CA LYS A 228 6.03 -17.50 28.13
C LYS A 228 6.66 -16.14 28.44
N GLU A 229 6.21 -15.12 27.70
CA GLU A 229 6.72 -13.76 27.84
C GLU A 229 5.59 -12.74 27.67
N ALA A 230 5.70 -11.60 28.30
CA ALA A 230 4.79 -10.47 28.13
C ALA A 230 5.58 -9.16 28.21
N LEU A 231 5.23 -8.22 27.34
CA LEU A 231 5.77 -6.85 27.31
C LEU A 231 4.62 -5.86 27.37
N LYS A 232 4.83 -4.81 28.13
CA LYS A 232 3.85 -3.74 28.34
C LYS A 232 4.08 -2.57 27.38
N ARG A 233 3.10 -1.70 27.27
CA ARG A 233 3.26 -0.42 26.58
C ARG A 233 4.48 0.34 27.13
N ASN A 234 5.16 1.06 26.26
CA ASN A 234 6.39 1.82 26.51
C ASN A 234 7.65 0.96 26.77
N GLU A 235 7.54 -0.36 26.83
CA GLU A 235 8.73 -1.21 26.79
C GLU A 235 9.31 -1.23 25.38
N THR A 236 10.59 -1.57 25.24
CA THR A 236 11.23 -1.66 23.93
C THR A 236 10.76 -2.92 23.20
N ALA A 237 10.23 -2.73 21.99
CA ALA A 237 9.78 -3.84 21.16
C ALA A 237 10.95 -4.78 20.80
N PRO A 238 10.77 -6.10 20.88
CA PRO A 238 11.79 -7.05 20.46
C PRO A 238 12.12 -6.90 18.97
N MET A 239 13.39 -7.04 18.61
CA MET A 239 13.84 -6.96 17.21
C MET A 239 13.05 -7.91 16.30
N SER A 240 12.72 -9.12 16.78
CA SER A 240 11.93 -10.11 16.02
C SER A 240 10.51 -9.63 15.71
N TYR A 241 9.92 -8.81 16.57
CA TYR A 241 8.60 -8.23 16.33
C TYR A 241 8.64 -7.09 15.32
N VAL A 242 9.62 -6.20 15.45
CA VAL A 242 9.77 -5.03 14.56
C VAL A 242 10.60 -5.28 13.30
N LEU A 243 11.04 -6.52 13.08
CA LEU A 243 11.88 -6.90 11.94
C LEU A 243 11.32 -6.45 10.58
N PRO A 244 10.03 -6.61 10.25
CA PRO A 244 9.48 -6.11 8.99
C PRO A 244 9.60 -4.59 8.88
N THR A 245 9.29 -3.89 9.96
CA THR A 245 9.37 -2.42 10.03
C THR A 245 10.81 -1.93 9.85
N ILE A 246 11.78 -2.58 10.52
CA ILE A 246 13.21 -2.24 10.37
C ILE A 246 13.65 -2.40 8.91
N LYS A 247 13.28 -3.50 8.25
CA LYS A 247 13.62 -3.72 6.83
C LYS A 247 13.06 -2.62 5.94
N GLN A 248 11.81 -2.22 6.15
CA GLN A 248 11.19 -1.12 5.41
C GLN A 248 11.90 0.22 5.66
N MET A 249 12.27 0.51 6.90
CA MET A 249 12.99 1.74 7.24
C MET A 249 14.39 1.79 6.60
N ILE A 250 15.12 0.67 6.59
CA ILE A 250 16.42 0.56 5.92
C ILE A 250 16.26 0.77 4.41
N LEU A 251 15.30 0.11 3.78
CA LEU A 251 15.04 0.29 2.34
C LEU A 251 14.64 1.72 2.01
N HIS A 252 13.81 2.35 2.84
CA HIS A 252 13.44 3.75 2.67
C HIS A 252 14.67 4.68 2.78
N LYS A 253 15.55 4.45 3.77
CA LYS A 253 16.82 5.18 3.92
C LYS A 253 17.71 5.02 2.68
N LYS A 254 17.92 3.79 2.21
CA LYS A 254 18.67 3.51 0.98
C LYS A 254 18.10 4.24 -0.24
N LYS A 255 16.76 4.27 -0.36
CA LYS A 255 16.08 5.01 -1.43
C LYS A 255 16.38 6.51 -1.38
N LEU A 256 16.28 7.12 -0.20
CA LEU A 256 16.56 8.56 -0.03
C LEU A 256 18.03 8.89 -0.33
N GLU A 257 18.95 8.05 0.14
CA GLU A 257 20.38 8.20 -0.12
C GLU A 257 20.73 8.06 -1.62
N LEU A 258 20.09 7.10 -2.32
CA LEU A 258 20.24 6.94 -3.77
C LEU A 258 19.75 8.18 -4.52
N LEU A 259 18.55 8.67 -4.22
CA LEU A 259 18.01 9.86 -4.87
C LEU A 259 18.86 11.10 -4.63
N LYS A 260 19.29 11.30 -3.39
CA LYS A 260 20.20 12.41 -3.03
C LYS A 260 21.50 12.36 -3.83
N LYS A 261 22.13 11.19 -3.89
CA LYS A 261 23.38 11.01 -4.65
C LYS A 261 23.20 11.34 -6.14
N ILE A 262 22.07 10.91 -6.72
CA ILE A 262 21.78 11.21 -8.14
C ILE A 262 21.55 12.70 -8.35
N GLU A 263 20.78 13.37 -7.47
CA GLU A 263 20.57 14.80 -7.54
C GLU A 263 21.89 15.60 -7.43
N GLU A 264 22.76 15.20 -6.51
CA GLU A 264 24.10 15.78 -6.37
C GLU A 264 24.94 15.58 -7.63
N THR A 265 24.99 14.36 -8.18
CA THR A 265 25.74 14.05 -9.41
C THR A 265 25.20 14.86 -10.60
N LEU A 266 23.87 14.96 -10.76
CA LEU A 266 23.27 15.77 -11.85
C LEU A 266 23.68 17.24 -11.78
N VAL A 267 23.74 17.80 -10.57
CA VAL A 267 24.18 19.20 -10.39
C VAL A 267 25.67 19.36 -10.69
N GLU A 268 26.52 18.44 -10.22
CA GLU A 268 27.96 18.46 -10.49
C GLU A 268 28.28 18.33 -11.99
N ASP A 269 27.62 17.42 -12.68
CA ASP A 269 27.76 17.23 -14.12
C ASP A 269 27.30 18.47 -14.89
N ALA A 270 26.17 19.07 -14.55
CA ALA A 270 25.65 20.27 -15.20
C ALA A 270 26.55 21.50 -14.98
N LEU A 271 27.16 21.64 -13.79
CA LEU A 271 28.16 22.69 -13.54
C LEU A 271 29.43 22.47 -14.36
N SER A 272 29.90 21.21 -14.47
CA SER A 272 31.10 20.85 -15.23
C SER A 272 30.91 21.06 -16.73
N SER A 273 29.75 20.77 -17.28
CA SER A 273 29.38 20.94 -18.70
C SER A 273 28.93 22.36 -19.05
N LYS A 274 28.82 23.26 -18.07
CA LYS A 274 28.29 24.62 -18.21
C LYS A 274 26.81 24.65 -18.66
N GLU A 275 26.06 23.65 -18.31
CA GLU A 275 24.60 23.58 -18.49
C GLU A 275 23.84 24.21 -17.32
N PHE A 276 24.56 24.46 -16.21
CA PHE A 276 24.04 25.18 -15.04
C PHE A 276 24.95 26.37 -14.73
N GLU A 277 24.38 27.57 -14.79
CA GLU A 277 25.06 28.84 -14.47
C GLU A 277 24.22 29.63 -13.48
N ILE A 278 24.88 30.22 -12.49
CA ILE A 278 24.23 31.13 -11.52
C ILE A 278 24.59 32.56 -11.93
N TYR A 279 23.57 33.36 -12.27
CA TYR A 279 23.73 34.76 -12.50
C TYR A 279 23.47 35.55 -11.21
N GLU A 280 24.47 36.24 -10.69
CA GLU A 280 24.27 37.16 -9.56
C GLU A 280 23.28 38.25 -9.96
N SER A 281 22.16 38.36 -9.23
CA SER A 281 21.31 39.53 -9.36
C SER A 281 22.09 40.73 -8.85
N SER A 282 22.48 41.64 -9.73
CA SER A 282 22.98 42.95 -9.33
C SER A 282 21.88 43.66 -8.52
N SER A 283 21.90 43.45 -7.20
CA SER A 283 21.16 44.33 -6.28
C SER A 283 21.82 45.70 -6.32
N ASN A 284 21.40 46.52 -7.24
CA ASN A 284 21.69 47.97 -7.14
C ASN A 284 20.99 48.50 -5.87
N ASN A 285 21.80 48.99 -4.95
CA ASN A 285 21.41 49.82 -3.82
C ASN A 285 20.57 51.01 -4.26
#